data_b237d3f9ad3e372715a4aa70b5bf2298
#
_entry.id   b237d3f9ad3e372715a4aa70b5bf2298
#
_cell.length_a   1.000
_cell.length_b   1.000
_cell.length_c   1.000
_cell.angle_alpha   90.00
_cell.angle_beta   90.00
_cell.angle_gamma   90.00
#
_symmetry.space_group_name_H-M   'P 1'
#
loop_
_entity.id
_entity.type
_entity.pdbx_description
1 polymer ?
#
loop_
_entity_poly.entity_id
_entity_poly.type
_entity_poly.pdbx_seq_one_letter_code
_entity_poly.pdbx_strand_id
1 'polypeptide(L)'
;DNTAIHQKFFDDKEVDYQELSRQTGIDVKSVSVIKQEPGNIIPKHRDMFYKIEQTYPFRQEERVRANIFLEDWKSGHYLEFDQQPYTHWKANEGYLINNKVIHLSANAGLEDKYTLQVSGFYNDSAIHEPTRQ
;
A
#
# COMPACT_ATOMS: atom_id res chain seq x y z
N ASP A 1 10.93 -17.44 -10.13
CA ASP A 1 9.62 -17.45 -9.47
C ASP A 1 8.86 -16.16 -9.76
N ASN A 2 7.71 -16.29 -10.38
CA ASN A 2 6.90 -15.12 -10.80
C ASN A 2 6.29 -14.36 -9.62
N THR A 3 6.33 -14.93 -8.43
CA THR A 3 5.81 -14.27 -7.24
C THR A 3 6.86 -13.50 -6.47
N ALA A 4 8.13 -13.56 -6.89
CA ALA A 4 9.19 -12.82 -6.23
C ALA A 4 9.00 -11.32 -6.45
N ILE A 5 9.14 -10.55 -5.38
CA ILE A 5 9.07 -9.09 -5.45
C ILE A 5 10.27 -8.50 -4.73
N HIS A 6 10.60 -7.27 -5.08
CA HIS A 6 11.63 -6.50 -4.40
C HIS A 6 10.97 -5.48 -3.50
N GLN A 7 11.33 -5.49 -2.22
CA GLN A 7 10.74 -4.58 -1.25
C GLN A 7 11.84 -3.98 -0.39
N LYS A 8 11.81 -2.67 -0.25
CA LYS A 8 12.75 -1.95 0.59
C LYS A 8 11.98 -1.18 1.65
N PHE A 9 12.33 -1.39 2.91
CA PHE A 9 11.73 -0.69 4.04
C PHE A 9 12.54 0.56 4.38
N PHE A 10 11.84 1.61 4.79
CA PHE A 10 12.42 2.88 5.21
C PHE A 10 12.00 3.16 6.64
N ASP A 11 12.95 3.56 7.48
CA ASP A 11 12.64 3.89 8.87
C ASP A 11 12.27 5.38 9.00
N ASP A 12 11.95 5.80 10.22
CA ASP A 12 11.50 7.17 10.48
C ASP A 12 12.61 8.21 10.43
N LYS A 13 13.85 7.78 10.25
CA LYS A 13 14.97 8.69 9.99
C LYS A 13 15.16 8.94 8.50
N GLU A 14 14.73 8.00 7.67
CA GLU A 14 14.85 8.09 6.21
C GLU A 14 13.66 8.80 5.57
N VAL A 15 12.47 8.64 6.13
CA VAL A 15 11.25 9.31 5.66
C VAL A 15 10.49 9.86 6.85
N ASP A 16 9.72 10.91 6.61
CA ASP A 16 8.97 11.60 7.66
C ASP A 16 7.64 10.89 7.91
N TYR A 17 7.63 10.00 8.90
CA TYR A 17 6.43 9.24 9.28
C TYR A 17 5.30 10.16 9.74
N GLN A 18 5.62 11.27 10.41
CA GLN A 18 4.59 12.18 10.89
C GLN A 18 3.89 12.89 9.74
N GLU A 19 4.66 13.31 8.74
CA GLU A 19 4.08 13.93 7.56
C GLU A 19 3.23 12.95 6.78
N LEU A 20 3.69 11.70 6.63
CA LEU A 20 2.90 10.67 5.98
C LEU A 20 1.62 10.37 6.76
N SER A 21 1.70 10.38 8.09
CA SER A 21 0.51 10.20 8.93
C SER A 21 -0.52 11.30 8.68
N ARG A 22 -0.04 12.53 8.58
CA ARG A 22 -0.92 13.67 8.32
C ARG A 22 -1.59 13.56 6.95
N GLN A 23 -0.85 13.13 5.93
CA GLN A 23 -1.37 13.05 4.57
C GLN A 23 -2.28 11.85 4.33
N THR A 24 -2.01 10.73 4.98
CA THR A 24 -2.73 9.47 4.71
C THR A 24 -3.87 9.21 5.69
N GLY A 25 -3.87 9.83 6.85
CA GLY A 25 -4.81 9.51 7.91
C GLY A 25 -4.46 8.22 8.64
N ILE A 26 -3.22 7.77 8.55
CA ILE A 26 -2.72 6.57 9.21
C ILE A 26 -1.72 6.99 10.29
N ASP A 27 -1.81 6.39 11.48
CA ASP A 27 -0.72 6.44 12.44
C ASP A 27 0.36 5.48 11.93
N VAL A 28 1.36 6.03 11.25
CA VAL A 28 2.29 5.25 10.43
C VAL A 28 3.27 4.47 11.29
N LYS A 29 3.38 3.17 11.02
CA LYS A 29 4.30 2.27 11.70
C LYS A 29 5.28 1.60 10.76
N SER A 30 5.02 1.61 9.45
CA SER A 30 5.89 0.97 8.47
C SER A 30 5.75 1.67 7.13
N VAL A 31 6.88 1.85 6.46
CA VAL A 31 6.94 2.44 5.12
C VAL A 31 7.87 1.59 4.27
N SER A 32 7.42 1.23 3.08
CA SER A 32 8.25 0.47 2.14
C SER A 32 7.91 0.83 0.71
N VAL A 33 8.85 0.55 -0.19
CA VAL A 33 8.61 0.62 -1.64
C VAL A 33 8.72 -0.78 -2.19
N ILE A 34 7.74 -1.16 -3.00
CA ILE A 34 7.73 -2.43 -3.71
C ILE A 34 8.03 -2.14 -5.18
N LYS A 35 8.99 -2.86 -5.73
CA LYS A 35 9.25 -2.91 -7.16
C LYS A 35 8.77 -4.25 -7.69
N GLN A 36 7.89 -4.22 -8.66
CA GLN A 36 7.35 -5.40 -9.30
C GLN A 36 7.80 -5.40 -10.75
N GLU A 37 8.67 -6.33 -11.08
CA GLU A 37 9.26 -6.42 -12.42
C GLU A 37 8.29 -7.07 -13.39
N PRO A 38 8.50 -6.88 -14.71
CA PRO A 38 7.67 -7.57 -15.70
C PRO A 38 7.62 -9.08 -15.46
N GLY A 39 6.41 -9.63 -15.49
CA GLY A 39 6.16 -11.03 -15.21
C GLY A 39 5.87 -11.37 -13.76
N ASN A 40 6.05 -10.44 -12.84
CA ASN A 40 5.76 -10.68 -11.43
C ASN A 40 4.27 -10.60 -11.15
N ILE A 41 3.81 -11.52 -10.31
CA ILE A 41 2.41 -11.60 -9.87
C ILE A 41 2.41 -11.77 -8.36
N ILE A 42 1.58 -10.96 -7.69
CA ILE A 42 1.22 -11.18 -6.29
C ILE A 42 -0.19 -11.72 -6.31
N PRO A 43 -0.40 -13.03 -6.04
CA PRO A 43 -1.73 -13.64 -6.17
C PRO A 43 -2.73 -13.08 -5.17
N LYS A 44 -3.99 -13.44 -5.35
CA LYS A 44 -5.07 -13.00 -4.46
C LYS A 44 -4.74 -13.33 -3.01
N HIS A 45 -4.87 -12.33 -2.15
CA HIS A 45 -4.60 -12.49 -0.73
C HIS A 45 -5.25 -11.35 0.06
N ARG A 46 -5.25 -11.50 1.37
CA ARG A 46 -5.54 -10.43 2.32
C ARG A 46 -4.26 -10.06 3.03
N ASP A 47 -4.11 -8.79 3.34
CA ASP A 47 -2.99 -8.35 4.18
C ASP A 47 -3.25 -8.74 5.63
N MET A 48 -2.26 -9.38 6.26
CA MET A 48 -2.42 -9.89 7.64
C MET A 48 -1.79 -8.98 8.68
N PHE A 49 -0.93 -8.05 8.27
CA PHE A 49 -0.29 -7.09 9.18
C PHE A 49 0.48 -7.76 10.33
N TYR A 50 1.16 -8.86 10.06
CA TYR A 50 1.83 -9.66 11.10
C TYR A 50 2.80 -8.85 11.96
N LYS A 51 3.64 -8.04 11.31
CA LYS A 51 4.66 -7.29 12.03
C LYS A 51 4.07 -6.25 12.96
N ILE A 52 3.06 -5.54 12.49
CA ILE A 52 2.34 -4.54 13.28
C ILE A 52 1.64 -5.23 14.45
N GLU A 53 1.01 -6.36 14.18
CA GLU A 53 0.32 -7.15 15.20
C GLU A 53 1.27 -7.60 16.30
N GLN A 54 2.46 -8.09 15.91
CA GLN A 54 3.46 -8.55 16.87
C GLN A 54 4.06 -7.41 17.68
N THR A 55 4.28 -6.26 17.06
CA THR A 55 4.92 -5.12 17.72
C THR A 55 3.96 -4.36 18.62
N TYR A 56 2.69 -4.29 18.25
CA TYR A 56 1.69 -3.50 18.96
C TYR A 56 0.45 -4.33 19.29
N PRO A 57 0.58 -5.44 20.05
CA PRO A 57 -0.53 -6.38 20.24
C PRO A 57 -1.70 -5.81 21.01
N PHE A 58 -1.48 -4.74 21.77
CA PHE A 58 -2.54 -4.15 22.60
C PHE A 58 -3.29 -3.00 21.92
N ARG A 59 -2.89 -2.60 20.72
CA ARG A 59 -3.58 -1.55 19.99
C ARG A 59 -4.90 -2.10 19.45
N GLN A 60 -5.97 -1.33 19.63
CA GLN A 60 -7.32 -1.74 19.21
C GLN A 60 -7.73 -1.14 17.88
N GLU A 61 -7.04 -0.11 17.42
CA GLU A 61 -7.39 0.58 16.19
C GLU A 61 -7.24 -0.38 15.00
N GLU A 62 -8.02 -0.14 13.99
CA GLU A 62 -7.97 -0.93 12.77
C GLU A 62 -6.60 -0.80 12.08
N ARG A 63 -6.04 -1.93 11.63
CA ARG A 63 -4.80 -1.94 10.87
C ARG A 63 -5.14 -1.65 9.43
N VAL A 64 -4.43 -0.68 8.86
CA VAL A 64 -4.69 -0.23 7.49
C VAL A 64 -3.39 -0.04 6.75
N ARG A 65 -3.49 -0.08 5.43
CA ARG A 65 -2.36 0.14 4.53
C ARG A 65 -2.80 1.01 3.37
N ALA A 66 -2.04 2.07 3.13
CA ALA A 66 -2.17 2.88 1.93
C ALA A 66 -1.14 2.40 0.92
N ASN A 67 -1.59 2.15 -0.30
CA ASN A 67 -0.72 1.84 -1.42
C ASN A 67 -0.79 3.01 -2.38
N ILE A 68 0.35 3.63 -2.63
CA ILE A 68 0.43 4.87 -3.40
C ILE A 68 1.32 4.62 -4.61
N PHE A 69 0.81 4.96 -5.79
CA PHE A 69 1.57 4.75 -7.02
C PHE A 69 2.60 5.86 -7.18
N LEU A 70 3.84 5.45 -7.41
CA LEU A 70 4.93 6.40 -7.58
C LEU A 70 5.03 6.92 -9.00
N GLU A 71 4.37 6.25 -9.95
CA GLU A 71 4.39 6.61 -11.36
C GLU A 71 3.00 6.44 -11.96
N ASP A 72 2.76 7.12 -13.08
CA ASP A 72 1.54 6.91 -13.87
C ASP A 72 1.44 5.45 -14.30
N TRP A 73 0.23 4.98 -14.47
CA TRP A 73 -0.05 3.64 -14.96
C TRP A 73 0.65 3.38 -16.30
N LYS A 74 1.18 2.18 -16.43
CA LYS A 74 1.82 1.71 -17.65
C LYS A 74 1.13 0.45 -18.15
N SER A 75 1.14 0.26 -19.45
CA SER A 75 0.46 -0.87 -20.08
C SER A 75 0.91 -2.19 -19.45
N GLY A 76 -0.05 -3.03 -19.08
CA GLY A 76 0.20 -4.32 -18.45
C GLY A 76 0.23 -4.30 -16.94
N HIS A 77 0.24 -3.13 -16.31
CA HIS A 77 0.14 -3.02 -14.86
C HIS A 77 -1.31 -3.23 -14.45
N TYR A 78 -1.54 -4.05 -13.42
CA TYR A 78 -2.90 -4.47 -13.08
C TYR A 78 -3.07 -4.66 -11.58
N LEU A 79 -4.17 -4.17 -11.09
CA LEU A 79 -4.62 -4.41 -9.72
C LEU A 79 -6.07 -4.85 -9.73
N GLU A 80 -6.44 -5.60 -8.70
CA GLU A 80 -7.82 -6.05 -8.53
C GLU A 80 -8.15 -6.06 -7.04
N PHE A 81 -9.29 -5.48 -6.70
CA PHE A 81 -9.82 -5.44 -5.33
C PHE A 81 -11.20 -6.04 -5.32
N ASP A 82 -11.40 -7.12 -4.53
CA ASP A 82 -12.68 -7.79 -4.43
C ASP A 82 -13.30 -8.04 -5.80
N GLN A 83 -12.46 -8.52 -6.73
CA GLN A 83 -12.81 -8.85 -8.12
C GLN A 83 -13.06 -7.61 -9.01
N GLN A 84 -12.76 -6.40 -8.54
CA GLN A 84 -12.92 -5.21 -9.34
C GLN A 84 -11.55 -4.76 -9.87
N PRO A 85 -11.36 -4.67 -11.20
CA PRO A 85 -10.11 -4.21 -11.77
C PRO A 85 -9.84 -2.75 -11.49
N TYR A 86 -8.58 -2.40 -11.36
CA TYR A 86 -8.15 -1.02 -11.17
C TYR A 86 -6.89 -0.79 -12.00
N THR A 87 -6.97 0.14 -12.95
CA THR A 87 -5.89 0.50 -13.86
C THR A 87 -5.95 2.00 -14.15
N HIS A 88 -5.03 2.49 -14.98
CA HIS A 88 -5.02 3.88 -15.47
C HIS A 88 -4.88 4.92 -14.36
N TRP A 89 -4.19 4.56 -13.30
CA TRP A 89 -3.92 5.50 -12.19
C TRP A 89 -2.90 6.56 -12.60
N LYS A 90 -2.89 7.65 -11.85
CA LYS A 90 -1.87 8.69 -11.95
C LYS A 90 -0.91 8.59 -10.79
N ALA A 91 0.31 9.06 -11.00
CA ALA A 91 1.29 9.15 -9.92
C ALA A 91 0.69 9.89 -8.72
N ASN A 92 1.00 9.42 -7.52
CA ASN A 92 0.51 9.92 -6.24
C ASN A 92 -0.94 9.58 -5.92
N GLU A 93 -1.67 8.94 -6.82
CA GLU A 93 -2.94 8.34 -6.46
C GLU A 93 -2.69 7.07 -5.66
N GLY A 94 -3.66 6.69 -4.85
CA GLY A 94 -3.53 5.49 -4.05
C GLY A 94 -4.85 5.06 -3.49
N TYR A 95 -4.79 4.03 -2.65
CA TYR A 95 -5.98 3.44 -2.05
C TYR A 95 -5.62 2.92 -0.67
N LEU A 96 -6.64 2.85 0.18
CA LEU A 96 -6.52 2.39 1.55
C LEU A 96 -7.25 1.06 1.70
N ILE A 97 -6.58 0.06 2.26
CA ILE A 97 -7.18 -1.24 2.51
C ILE A 97 -6.94 -1.69 3.95
N ASN A 98 -7.78 -2.60 4.42
CA ASN A 98 -7.61 -3.29 5.69
C ASN A 98 -7.45 -4.79 5.43
N ASN A 99 -7.51 -5.60 6.48
CA ASN A 99 -7.31 -7.05 6.37
C ASN A 99 -8.50 -7.82 5.78
N LYS A 100 -9.55 -7.12 5.38
CA LYS A 100 -10.73 -7.77 4.80
C LYS A 100 -10.74 -7.74 3.26
N VAL A 101 -9.90 -6.90 2.67
CA VAL A 101 -9.91 -6.69 1.22
C VAL A 101 -9.06 -7.75 0.54
N ILE A 102 -9.69 -8.54 -0.32
CA ILE A 102 -9.00 -9.53 -1.15
C ILE A 102 -8.50 -8.80 -2.39
N HIS A 103 -7.19 -8.90 -2.65
CA HIS A 103 -6.60 -8.17 -3.77
C HIS A 103 -5.46 -8.93 -4.40
N LEU A 104 -5.14 -8.56 -5.62
CA LEU A 104 -3.99 -9.08 -6.34
C LEU A 104 -3.31 -7.95 -7.11
N SER A 105 -2.06 -8.18 -7.48
CA SER A 105 -1.27 -7.23 -8.26
C SER A 105 -0.43 -7.99 -9.27
N ALA A 106 -0.38 -7.49 -10.50
CA ALA A 106 0.40 -8.13 -11.56
C ALA A 106 1.08 -7.09 -12.42
N ASN A 107 2.24 -7.47 -12.94
CA ASN A 107 2.93 -6.69 -13.95
C ASN A 107 3.09 -7.57 -15.20
N ALA A 108 2.16 -7.43 -16.11
CA ALA A 108 2.20 -8.11 -17.41
C ALA A 108 2.74 -7.20 -18.50
N GLY A 109 3.35 -6.10 -18.13
CA GLY A 109 3.91 -5.12 -19.05
C GLY A 109 5.39 -5.31 -19.29
N LEU A 110 6.03 -4.24 -19.76
CA LEU A 110 7.45 -4.24 -20.12
C LEU A 110 8.29 -3.35 -19.20
N GLU A 111 7.66 -2.63 -18.28
CA GLU A 111 8.34 -1.70 -17.38
C GLU A 111 8.03 -2.03 -15.94
N ASP A 112 8.97 -1.71 -15.04
CA ASP A 112 8.81 -1.95 -13.61
C ASP A 112 7.63 -1.15 -13.04
N LYS A 113 7.00 -1.72 -12.02
CA LYS A 113 5.88 -1.11 -11.31
C LYS A 113 6.31 -0.82 -9.88
N TYR A 114 6.20 0.45 -9.47
CA TYR A 114 6.63 0.90 -8.15
C TYR A 114 5.44 1.35 -7.32
N THR A 115 5.38 0.84 -6.10
CA THR A 115 4.31 1.18 -5.16
C THR A 115 4.91 1.53 -3.80
N LEU A 116 4.49 2.65 -3.25
CA LEU A 116 4.81 3.03 -1.88
C LEU A 116 3.74 2.44 -0.97
N GLN A 117 4.14 1.69 0.04
CA GLN A 117 3.23 1.13 1.04
C GLN A 117 3.44 1.83 2.37
N VAL A 118 2.37 2.37 2.93
CA VAL A 118 2.36 3.03 4.22
C VAL A 118 1.37 2.30 5.10
N SER A 119 1.85 1.70 6.18
CA SER A 119 1.03 0.83 7.02
C SER A 119 1.01 1.32 8.46
N GLY A 120 -0.10 1.11 9.14
CA GLY A 120 -0.23 1.50 10.53
C GLY A 120 -1.66 1.35 11.01
N PHE A 121 -2.06 2.25 11.89
CA PHE A 121 -3.39 2.22 12.51
C PHE A 121 -4.25 3.33 11.95
N TYR A 122 -5.52 3.01 11.75
CA TYR A 122 -6.48 4.00 11.28
C TYR A 122 -6.55 5.17 12.26
N ASN A 123 -6.39 6.39 11.75
CA ASN A 123 -6.43 7.59 12.58
C ASN A 123 -7.68 8.39 12.22
N ASP A 124 -8.73 8.18 13.02
CA ASP A 124 -10.03 8.78 12.79
C ASP A 124 -9.98 10.30 12.65
N SER A 125 -9.22 10.96 13.51
CA SER A 125 -9.20 12.41 13.52
C SER A 125 -8.62 13.00 12.24
N ALA A 126 -7.66 12.32 11.61
CA ALA A 126 -7.10 12.76 10.33
C ALA A 126 -8.06 12.51 9.18
N ILE A 127 -8.80 11.41 9.23
CA ILE A 127 -9.74 11.02 8.17
C ILE A 127 -10.92 12.00 8.09
N HIS A 128 -11.27 12.63 9.19
CA HIS A 128 -12.43 13.52 9.25
C HIS A 128 -12.18 14.92 8.69
N GLU A 129 -11.00 15.18 8.15
CA GLU A 129 -10.73 16.46 7.52
C GLU A 129 -11.67 16.68 6.31
N PRO A 130 -12.34 17.81 6.21
CA PRO A 130 -13.31 18.02 5.12
C PRO A 130 -12.69 18.00 3.73
N THR A 131 -11.42 18.31 3.63
CA THR A 131 -10.71 18.37 2.36
C THR A 131 -10.37 17.01 1.80
N ARG A 132 -10.78 15.95 2.44
CA ARG A 132 -10.48 14.59 2.03
C ARG A 132 -11.46 14.03 1.01
N GLN A 133 -12.06 14.87 0.29
CA GLN A 133 -13.01 14.45 -0.72
C GLN A 133 -12.32 13.77 -1.91
#